data_be698caa72794fed1529fb67fdde8849
#
_entry.id   be698caa72794fed1529fb67fdde8849
#
_cell.length_a   1.000
_cell.length_b   1.000
_cell.length_c   1.000
_cell.angle_alpha   90.00
_cell.angle_beta   90.00
_cell.angle_gamma   90.00
#
_symmetry.space_group_name_H-M   'P 1'
#
loop_
_entity.id
_entity.type
_entity.pdbx_description
1 polymer ?
#
loop_
_entity_poly.entity_id
_entity_poly.type
_entity_poly.pdbx_seq_one_letter_code
_entity_poly.pdbx_strand_id
1 'polypeptide(L)'
;GLSGCGMHQLGRVLFGLDKLTEGKVQAFRPDGTEVTVRSVQDALDSSIGYISKDRDKEALVLPASIKDNLVLANLNRMGTFILPKKEREHAKEQIESLAIKCSSMNQAVGELSGGNKQKVSFGKWIGNKSRIIIMDSPTRGVDIGVKTTMYQLIARMKKEGYSILIISEEMPELIGMCDEILVMKDGKVTQSFKR
;
A
#
# COMPACT_ATOMS: atom_id res chain seq x y z
N GLY A 1 -17.59 -4.06 -3.52
CA GLY A 1 -18.66 -3.30 -4.20
C GLY A 1 -18.42 -3.21 -5.71
N LEU A 2 -19.45 -2.80 -6.44
CA LEU A 2 -19.31 -2.52 -7.86
C LEU A 2 -18.59 -1.17 -8.08
N SER A 3 -18.06 -0.97 -9.28
CA SER A 3 -17.44 0.31 -9.66
C SER A 3 -18.41 1.48 -9.41
N GLY A 4 -17.92 2.57 -8.85
CA GLY A 4 -18.74 3.73 -8.50
C GLY A 4 -19.45 3.68 -7.14
N CYS A 5 -19.33 2.59 -6.37
CA CYS A 5 -19.97 2.48 -5.05
C CYS A 5 -19.31 3.32 -3.93
N GLY A 6 -18.21 4.03 -4.22
CA GLY A 6 -17.49 4.87 -3.23
C GLY A 6 -16.31 4.19 -2.53
N MET A 7 -16.03 2.91 -2.79
CA MET A 7 -14.96 2.18 -2.08
C MET A 7 -13.56 2.76 -2.30
N HIS A 8 -13.25 3.27 -3.50
CA HIS A 8 -11.96 3.90 -3.79
C HIS A 8 -11.80 5.24 -3.05
N GLN A 9 -12.88 6.04 -3.03
CA GLN A 9 -12.93 7.29 -2.26
C GLN A 9 -12.72 7.01 -0.77
N LEU A 10 -13.34 5.95 -0.24
CA LEU A 10 -13.14 5.54 1.15
C LEU A 10 -11.65 5.30 1.45
N GLY A 11 -10.94 4.53 0.60
CA GLY A 11 -9.51 4.30 0.78
C GLY A 11 -8.68 5.58 0.78
N ARG A 12 -8.98 6.51 -0.11
CA ARG A 12 -8.31 7.82 -0.22
C ARG A 12 -8.56 8.68 1.01
N VAL A 13 -9.80 8.73 1.52
CA VAL A 13 -10.16 9.46 2.75
C VAL A 13 -9.48 8.85 3.97
N LEU A 14 -9.44 7.53 4.09
CA LEU A 14 -8.78 6.84 5.21
C LEU A 14 -7.27 7.11 5.26
N PHE A 15 -6.65 7.36 4.12
CA PHE A 15 -5.23 7.73 4.04
C PHE A 15 -5.00 9.26 4.09
N GLY A 16 -6.06 10.07 4.13
CA GLY A 16 -5.96 11.53 4.16
C GLY A 16 -5.62 12.20 2.83
N LEU A 17 -5.77 11.51 1.69
CA LEU A 17 -5.62 12.08 0.35
C LEU A 17 -6.80 12.97 -0.03
N ASP A 18 -8.01 12.56 0.35
CA ASP A 18 -9.22 13.33 0.11
C ASP A 18 -9.79 13.80 1.45
N LYS A 19 -10.40 14.99 1.46
CA LYS A 19 -10.99 15.57 2.67
C LYS A 19 -12.27 14.82 3.05
N LEU A 20 -12.39 14.54 4.35
CA LEU A 20 -13.62 14.04 4.94
C LEU A 20 -14.64 15.19 5.04
N THR A 21 -15.89 14.95 4.61
CA THR A 21 -16.96 15.95 4.68
C THR A 21 -17.59 15.96 6.06
N GLU A 22 -17.86 14.77 6.61
CA GLU A 22 -18.49 14.58 7.92
C GLU A 22 -17.89 13.37 8.65
N GLY A 23 -17.95 13.35 9.98
CA GLY A 23 -17.42 12.28 10.82
C GLY A 23 -15.93 12.45 11.13
N LYS A 24 -15.24 11.35 11.41
CA LYS A 24 -13.81 11.33 11.71
C LYS A 24 -13.17 10.01 11.30
N VAL A 25 -11.90 10.07 10.91
CA VAL A 25 -11.04 8.90 10.75
C VAL A 25 -10.14 8.83 11.97
N GLN A 26 -10.19 7.73 12.71
CA GLN A 26 -9.39 7.49 13.89
C GLN A 26 -8.43 6.33 13.66
N ALA A 27 -7.20 6.50 14.07
CA ALA A 27 -6.17 5.45 14.07
C ALA A 27 -5.51 5.39 15.44
N PHE A 28 -4.98 4.22 15.78
CA PHE A 28 -4.21 4.05 17.00
C PHE A 28 -2.74 3.83 16.63
N ARG A 29 -1.86 4.63 17.24
CA ARG A 29 -0.42 4.42 17.12
C ARG A 29 0.01 3.13 17.83
N PRO A 30 1.21 2.61 17.57
CA PRO A 30 1.72 1.43 18.27
C PRO A 30 1.77 1.56 19.80
N ASP A 31 1.85 2.78 20.32
CA ASP A 31 1.82 3.09 21.74
C ASP A 31 0.40 3.20 22.34
N GLY A 32 -0.64 2.96 21.53
CA GLY A 32 -2.04 3.06 21.90
C GLY A 32 -2.64 4.46 21.82
N THR A 33 -1.86 5.48 21.46
CA THR A 33 -2.36 6.86 21.31
C THR A 33 -3.34 6.96 20.14
N GLU A 34 -4.54 7.47 20.42
CA GLU A 34 -5.54 7.75 19.39
C GLU A 34 -5.15 9.01 18.60
N VAL A 35 -5.23 8.92 17.29
CA VAL A 35 -4.96 10.03 16.37
C VAL A 35 -6.11 10.16 15.39
N THR A 36 -6.56 11.40 15.16
CA THR A 36 -7.49 11.70 14.08
C THR A 36 -6.70 11.94 12.78
N VAL A 37 -6.93 11.14 11.77
CA VAL A 37 -6.29 11.28 10.46
C VAL A 37 -7.04 12.34 9.65
N ARG A 38 -6.39 13.45 9.35
CA ARG A 38 -6.91 14.58 8.56
C ARG A 38 -6.08 14.87 7.32
N SER A 39 -4.88 14.28 7.28
CA SER A 39 -3.89 14.49 6.23
C SER A 39 -3.06 13.23 6.00
N VAL A 40 -2.37 13.18 4.86
CA VAL A 40 -1.38 12.13 4.58
C VAL A 40 -0.31 12.06 5.66
N GLN A 41 0.10 13.21 6.23
CA GLN A 41 1.11 13.23 7.29
C GLN A 41 0.60 12.52 8.56
N ASP A 42 -0.65 12.77 8.98
CA ASP A 42 -1.25 12.07 10.13
C ASP A 42 -1.30 10.56 9.89
N ALA A 43 -1.63 10.12 8.66
CA ALA A 43 -1.63 8.71 8.29
C ALA A 43 -0.23 8.09 8.38
N LEU A 44 0.80 8.76 7.84
CA LEU A 44 2.20 8.33 7.92
C LEU A 44 2.68 8.22 9.37
N ASP A 45 2.38 9.22 10.20
CA ASP A 45 2.73 9.25 11.62
C ASP A 45 2.01 8.15 12.42
N SER A 46 0.85 7.71 11.93
CA SER A 46 0.08 6.58 12.48
C SER A 46 0.47 5.24 11.86
N SER A 47 1.58 5.17 11.11
CA SER A 47 2.08 3.97 10.45
C SER A 47 1.10 3.34 9.46
N ILE A 48 0.29 4.16 8.78
CA ILE A 48 -0.61 3.77 7.70
C ILE A 48 0.13 3.94 6.37
N GLY A 49 0.06 2.93 5.51
CA GLY A 49 0.52 2.97 4.12
C GLY A 49 -0.64 2.82 3.15
N TYR A 50 -0.45 3.31 1.91
CA TYR A 50 -1.47 3.27 0.87
C TYR A 50 -0.89 2.79 -0.46
N ILE A 51 -1.42 1.70 -0.98
CA ILE A 51 -1.09 1.18 -2.32
C ILE A 51 -2.23 1.57 -3.24
N SER A 52 -1.96 2.52 -4.14
CA SER A 52 -2.95 3.04 -5.10
C SER A 52 -3.23 2.05 -6.22
N LYS A 53 -4.46 2.07 -6.73
CA LYS A 53 -4.87 1.30 -7.92
C LYS A 53 -4.19 1.76 -9.20
N ASP A 54 -3.80 3.02 -9.28
CA ASP A 54 -3.05 3.58 -10.42
C ASP A 54 -1.58 3.79 -10.04
N ARG A 55 -0.83 2.68 -10.05
CA ARG A 55 0.58 2.69 -9.65
C ARG A 55 1.44 3.63 -10.49
N ASP A 56 1.15 3.74 -11.79
CA ASP A 56 1.99 4.48 -12.72
C ASP A 56 1.77 6.01 -12.60
N LYS A 57 0.58 6.44 -12.15
CA LYS A 57 0.27 7.86 -11.96
C LYS A 57 0.41 8.35 -10.52
N GLU A 58 0.08 7.48 -9.55
CA GLU A 58 -0.04 7.90 -8.15
C GLU A 58 1.00 7.26 -7.23
N ALA A 59 1.41 6.01 -7.50
CA ALA A 59 2.26 5.29 -6.56
C ALA A 59 3.75 5.43 -6.85
N LEU A 60 4.16 5.61 -8.11
CA LEU A 60 5.54 5.57 -8.54
C LEU A 60 5.95 6.84 -9.30
N VAL A 61 7.18 7.28 -9.10
CA VAL A 61 7.84 8.32 -9.89
C VAL A 61 8.59 7.61 -11.02
N LEU A 62 7.93 7.43 -12.18
CA LEU A 62 8.41 6.57 -13.26
C LEU A 62 9.83 6.89 -13.79
N PRO A 63 10.25 8.17 -13.93
CA PRO A 63 11.60 8.50 -14.36
C PRO A 63 12.66 8.32 -13.26
N ALA A 64 12.25 8.20 -11.99
CA ALA A 64 13.18 8.02 -10.88
C ALA A 64 13.64 6.55 -10.76
N SER A 65 14.75 6.33 -10.09
CA SER A 65 15.30 5.00 -9.89
C SER A 65 14.41 4.11 -8.99
N ILE A 66 14.59 2.81 -9.08
CA ILE A 66 13.96 1.84 -8.17
C ILE A 66 14.31 2.19 -6.73
N LYS A 67 15.59 2.47 -6.46
CA LYS A 67 16.09 2.88 -5.14
C LYS A 67 15.31 4.09 -4.61
N ASP A 68 15.20 5.16 -5.40
CA ASP A 68 14.54 6.38 -4.97
C ASP A 68 13.05 6.13 -4.66
N ASN A 69 12.36 5.34 -5.50
CA ASN A 69 10.98 4.97 -5.24
C ASN A 69 10.80 4.16 -3.96
N LEU A 70 11.71 3.21 -3.66
CA LEU A 70 11.64 2.37 -2.46
C LEU A 70 11.86 3.17 -1.17
N VAL A 71 12.71 4.21 -1.20
CA VAL A 71 13.01 5.01 -0.02
C VAL A 71 12.04 6.17 0.19
N LEU A 72 11.26 6.55 -0.82
CA LEU A 72 10.42 7.76 -0.83
C LEU A 72 9.52 7.88 0.40
N ALA A 73 8.86 6.79 0.82
CA ALA A 73 7.98 6.78 1.99
C ALA A 73 8.74 6.78 3.33
N ASN A 74 10.06 6.55 3.30
CA ASN A 74 10.93 6.44 4.47
C ASN A 74 11.76 7.69 4.75
N LEU A 75 11.71 8.70 3.89
CA LEU A 75 12.58 9.89 3.98
C LEU A 75 12.53 10.52 5.37
N ASN A 76 11.33 10.73 5.92
CA ASN A 76 11.15 11.31 7.26
C ASN A 76 11.76 10.48 8.40
N ARG A 77 11.93 9.17 8.19
CA ARG A 77 12.50 8.24 9.19
C ARG A 77 14.00 8.04 9.05
N MET A 78 14.56 8.42 7.89
CA MET A 78 16.00 8.31 7.64
C MET A 78 16.81 9.43 8.28
N GLY A 79 16.14 10.44 8.86
CA GLY A 79 16.74 11.58 9.54
C GLY A 79 16.96 12.78 8.62
N THR A 80 17.45 13.89 9.19
CA THR A 80 17.67 15.16 8.48
C THR A 80 18.75 15.04 7.39
N PHE A 81 19.73 14.16 7.60
CA PHE A 81 20.76 13.82 6.62
C PHE A 81 20.60 12.36 6.20
N ILE A 82 20.18 12.17 4.97
CA ILE A 82 20.02 10.84 4.40
C ILE A 82 21.41 10.35 3.94
N LEU A 83 21.94 9.31 4.60
CA LEU A 83 23.20 8.73 4.23
C LEU A 83 23.02 7.81 3.01
N PRO A 84 23.76 8.01 1.89
CA PRO A 84 23.63 7.20 0.68
C PRO A 84 23.82 5.68 0.93
N LYS A 85 24.56 5.32 1.95
CA LYS A 85 24.76 3.91 2.36
C LYS A 85 23.45 3.31 2.88
N LYS A 86 22.73 4.03 3.77
CA LYS A 86 21.45 3.56 4.33
C LYS A 86 20.35 3.40 3.28
N GLU A 87 20.29 4.33 2.31
CA GLU A 87 19.37 4.21 1.18
C GLU A 87 19.63 2.95 0.36
N ARG A 88 20.91 2.69 0.03
CA ARG A 88 21.32 1.51 -0.76
C ARG A 88 20.98 0.21 -0.01
N GLU A 89 21.31 0.14 1.27
CA GLU A 89 21.02 -1.03 2.11
C GLU A 89 19.53 -1.30 2.17
N HIS A 90 18.72 -0.26 2.42
CA HIS A 90 17.27 -0.36 2.45
C HIS A 90 16.71 -0.83 1.10
N ALA A 91 17.12 -0.20 0.00
CA ALA A 91 16.66 -0.58 -1.34
C ALA A 91 17.06 -2.03 -1.69
N LYS A 92 18.27 -2.43 -1.36
CA LYS A 92 18.75 -3.80 -1.58
C LYS A 92 17.90 -4.81 -0.83
N GLU A 93 17.62 -4.57 0.45
CA GLU A 93 16.76 -5.42 1.27
C GLU A 93 15.36 -5.59 0.64
N GLN A 94 14.74 -4.49 0.17
CA GLN A 94 13.42 -4.56 -0.46
C GLN A 94 13.46 -5.28 -1.81
N ILE A 95 14.49 -5.06 -2.64
CA ILE A 95 14.66 -5.74 -3.92
C ILE A 95 14.79 -7.24 -3.72
N GLU A 96 15.59 -7.68 -2.75
CA GLU A 96 15.80 -9.09 -2.45
C GLU A 96 14.55 -9.74 -1.83
N SER A 97 13.96 -9.11 -0.80
CA SER A 97 12.80 -9.66 -0.08
C SER A 97 11.55 -9.84 -0.95
N LEU A 98 11.37 -8.97 -1.94
CA LEU A 98 10.25 -8.99 -2.88
C LEU A 98 10.60 -9.65 -4.22
N ALA A 99 11.84 -10.12 -4.39
CA ALA A 99 12.34 -10.68 -5.63
C ALA A 99 12.02 -9.76 -6.83
N ILE A 100 12.36 -8.47 -6.73
CA ILE A 100 12.17 -7.49 -7.80
C ILE A 100 13.21 -7.78 -8.89
N LYS A 101 12.73 -8.11 -10.09
CA LYS A 101 13.62 -8.34 -11.23
C LYS A 101 14.00 -7.02 -11.87
N CYS A 102 15.26 -6.63 -11.73
CA CYS A 102 15.86 -5.41 -12.29
C CYS A 102 17.32 -5.64 -12.65
N SER A 103 17.87 -4.83 -13.54
CA SER A 103 19.30 -4.86 -13.90
C SER A 103 20.17 -4.17 -12.84
N SER A 104 19.62 -3.15 -12.19
CA SER A 104 20.27 -2.36 -11.14
C SER A 104 19.23 -1.63 -10.30
N MET A 105 19.53 -1.34 -9.04
CA MET A 105 18.69 -0.46 -8.21
C MET A 105 18.60 0.98 -8.75
N ASN A 106 19.52 1.38 -9.62
CA ASN A 106 19.56 2.69 -10.25
C ASN A 106 18.76 2.74 -11.57
N GLN A 107 18.23 1.62 -12.04
CA GLN A 107 17.35 1.56 -13.20
C GLN A 107 16.08 2.38 -12.95
N ALA A 108 15.58 3.11 -13.96
CA ALA A 108 14.33 3.83 -13.88
C ALA A 108 13.17 2.85 -13.66
N VAL A 109 12.30 3.13 -12.69
CA VAL A 109 11.19 2.21 -12.36
C VAL A 109 10.21 2.06 -13.52
N GLY A 110 10.11 3.09 -14.39
CA GLY A 110 9.28 3.06 -15.58
C GLY A 110 9.61 1.95 -16.57
N GLU A 111 10.86 1.49 -16.59
CA GLU A 111 11.36 0.42 -17.49
C GLU A 111 10.99 -1.00 -17.01
N LEU A 112 10.48 -1.12 -15.79
CA LEU A 112 10.10 -2.42 -15.24
C LEU A 112 8.79 -2.94 -15.84
N SER A 113 8.64 -4.27 -15.86
CA SER A 113 7.34 -4.89 -16.12
C SER A 113 6.30 -4.48 -15.09
N GLY A 114 5.01 -4.52 -15.46
CA GLY A 114 3.91 -4.17 -14.56
C GLY A 114 3.97 -4.89 -13.20
N GLY A 115 4.33 -6.17 -13.21
CA GLY A 115 4.48 -6.95 -11.99
C GLY A 115 5.64 -6.49 -11.10
N ASN A 116 6.79 -6.11 -11.67
CA ASN A 116 7.90 -5.58 -10.90
C ASN A 116 7.62 -4.15 -10.39
N LYS A 117 6.95 -3.31 -11.17
CA LYS A 117 6.45 -2.01 -10.71
C LYS A 117 5.51 -2.19 -9.49
N GLN A 118 4.62 -3.19 -9.53
CA GLN A 118 3.74 -3.50 -8.40
C GLN A 118 4.54 -3.89 -7.16
N LYS A 119 5.57 -4.72 -7.30
CA LYS A 119 6.46 -5.09 -6.20
C LYS A 119 7.20 -3.88 -5.61
N VAL A 120 7.65 -2.93 -6.44
CA VAL A 120 8.25 -1.66 -5.96
C VAL A 120 7.23 -0.85 -5.17
N SER A 121 5.98 -0.75 -5.64
CA SER A 121 4.90 -0.06 -4.91
C SER A 121 4.64 -0.69 -3.53
N PHE A 122 4.65 -2.01 -3.42
CA PHE A 122 4.58 -2.70 -2.13
C PHE A 122 5.81 -2.44 -1.26
N GLY A 123 7.03 -2.56 -1.83
CA GLY A 123 8.28 -2.39 -1.13
C GLY A 123 8.42 -1.02 -0.46
N LYS A 124 7.93 0.02 -1.12
CA LYS A 124 7.87 1.37 -0.57
C LYS A 124 7.19 1.42 0.82
N TRP A 125 6.11 0.67 1.02
CA TRP A 125 5.32 0.69 2.25
C TRP A 125 5.75 -0.37 3.27
N ILE A 126 6.14 -1.56 2.82
CA ILE A 126 6.66 -2.61 3.71
C ILE A 126 7.94 -2.12 4.38
N GLY A 127 8.87 -1.57 3.59
CA GLY A 127 10.11 -1.01 4.10
C GLY A 127 9.93 0.19 5.03
N ASN A 128 8.80 0.90 4.95
CA ASN A 128 8.45 2.02 5.83
C ASN A 128 7.97 1.58 7.22
N LYS A 129 7.98 0.29 7.55
CA LYS A 129 7.45 -0.23 8.83
C LYS A 129 5.99 0.20 9.10
N SER A 130 5.21 0.44 8.04
CA SER A 130 3.78 0.65 8.16
C SER A 130 3.16 -0.57 8.84
N ARG A 131 2.17 -0.38 9.70
CA ARG A 131 1.46 -1.47 10.38
C ARG A 131 0.05 -1.68 9.85
N ILE A 132 -0.50 -0.63 9.25
CA ILE A 132 -1.79 -0.65 8.56
C ILE A 132 -1.51 -0.38 7.09
N ILE A 133 -1.99 -1.23 6.21
CA ILE A 133 -1.84 -1.05 4.75
C ILE A 133 -3.21 -1.04 4.10
N ILE A 134 -3.53 0.06 3.45
CA ILE A 134 -4.70 0.17 2.58
C ILE A 134 -4.24 -0.19 1.16
N MET A 135 -4.84 -1.21 0.56
CA MET A 135 -4.51 -1.71 -0.76
C MET A 135 -5.70 -1.50 -1.69
N ASP A 136 -5.60 -0.54 -2.58
CA ASP A 136 -6.63 -0.27 -3.58
C ASP A 136 -6.33 -1.02 -4.87
N SER A 137 -7.09 -2.06 -5.14
CA SER A 137 -6.98 -2.94 -6.31
C SER A 137 -5.54 -3.47 -6.52
N PRO A 138 -4.93 -4.13 -5.51
CA PRO A 138 -3.50 -4.43 -5.47
C PRO A 138 -3.04 -5.38 -6.59
N THR A 139 -3.95 -6.11 -7.20
CA THR A 139 -3.65 -7.09 -8.27
C THR A 139 -4.13 -6.65 -9.64
N ARG A 140 -4.61 -5.41 -9.77
CA ARG A 140 -5.12 -4.88 -11.03
C ARG A 140 -4.01 -4.77 -12.09
N GLY A 141 -4.29 -5.29 -13.28
CA GLY A 141 -3.39 -5.15 -14.43
C GLY A 141 -2.07 -5.92 -14.30
N VAL A 142 -2.05 -6.97 -13.49
CA VAL A 142 -0.93 -7.91 -13.40
C VAL A 142 -1.35 -9.31 -13.87
N ASP A 143 -0.40 -10.08 -14.35
CA ASP A 143 -0.64 -11.47 -14.77
C ASP A 143 -0.89 -12.41 -13.59
N ILE A 144 -1.40 -13.62 -13.87
CA ILE A 144 -1.77 -14.61 -12.85
C ILE A 144 -0.58 -14.99 -11.95
N GLY A 145 0.61 -15.13 -12.52
CA GLY A 145 1.81 -15.48 -11.74
C GLY A 145 2.18 -14.40 -10.74
N VAL A 146 2.05 -13.12 -11.14
CA VAL A 146 2.25 -11.98 -10.25
C VAL A 146 1.14 -11.89 -9.21
N LYS A 147 -0.14 -12.12 -9.57
CA LYS A 147 -1.25 -12.19 -8.60
C LYS A 147 -0.94 -13.18 -7.48
N THR A 148 -0.53 -14.40 -7.83
CA THR A 148 -0.15 -15.42 -6.84
C THR A 148 0.95 -14.93 -5.90
N THR A 149 1.99 -14.29 -6.44
CA THR A 149 3.08 -13.72 -5.64
C THR A 149 2.56 -12.63 -4.69
N MET A 150 1.64 -11.76 -5.14
CA MET A 150 1.03 -10.72 -4.32
C MET A 150 0.19 -11.32 -3.18
N TYR A 151 -0.60 -12.37 -3.46
CA TYR A 151 -1.38 -13.05 -2.41
C TYR A 151 -0.48 -13.69 -1.35
N GLN A 152 0.61 -14.34 -1.75
CA GLN A 152 1.60 -14.87 -0.82
C GLN A 152 2.23 -13.77 0.04
N LEU A 153 2.54 -12.62 -0.55
CA LEU A 153 3.08 -11.46 0.15
C LEU A 153 2.08 -10.93 1.19
N ILE A 154 0.81 -10.73 0.81
CA ILE A 154 -0.26 -10.28 1.68
C ILE A 154 -0.45 -11.26 2.85
N ALA A 155 -0.48 -12.57 2.56
CA ALA A 155 -0.59 -13.61 3.59
C ALA A 155 0.60 -13.61 4.56
N ARG A 156 1.82 -13.34 4.07
CA ARG A 156 3.01 -13.18 4.92
C ARG A 156 2.88 -11.94 5.82
N MET A 157 2.51 -10.79 5.24
CA MET A 157 2.30 -9.55 6.00
C MET A 157 1.26 -9.75 7.13
N LYS A 158 0.15 -10.44 6.84
CA LYS A 158 -0.84 -10.79 7.86
C LYS A 158 -0.21 -11.58 9.02
N LYS A 159 0.60 -12.60 8.72
CA LYS A 159 1.32 -13.39 9.74
C LYS A 159 2.32 -12.55 10.54
N GLU A 160 2.89 -11.52 9.94
CA GLU A 160 3.80 -10.55 10.58
C GLU A 160 3.05 -9.47 11.40
N GLY A 161 1.71 -9.55 11.50
CA GLY A 161 0.89 -8.69 12.33
C GLY A 161 0.45 -7.38 11.66
N TYR A 162 0.48 -7.31 10.32
CA TYR A 162 -0.10 -6.17 9.61
C TYR A 162 -1.63 -6.22 9.63
N SER A 163 -2.25 -5.06 9.83
CA SER A 163 -3.67 -4.84 9.54
C SER A 163 -3.82 -4.41 8.09
N ILE A 164 -4.61 -5.15 7.30
CA ILE A 164 -4.69 -4.94 5.85
C ILE A 164 -6.13 -4.68 5.46
N LEU A 165 -6.38 -3.53 4.81
CA LEU A 165 -7.64 -3.22 4.16
C LEU A 165 -7.47 -3.39 2.65
N ILE A 166 -8.16 -4.38 2.07
CA ILE A 166 -8.16 -4.61 0.63
C ILE A 166 -9.44 -4.03 0.03
N ILE A 167 -9.30 -3.15 -0.94
CA ILE A 167 -10.38 -2.60 -1.75
C ILE A 167 -10.29 -3.28 -3.11
N SER A 168 -11.31 -4.05 -3.50
CA SER A 168 -11.29 -4.79 -4.77
C SER A 168 -12.71 -4.97 -5.33
N GLU A 169 -12.80 -5.03 -6.65
CA GLU A 169 -13.99 -5.43 -7.40
C GLU A 169 -14.02 -6.95 -7.64
N GLU A 170 -12.89 -7.64 -7.43
CA GLU A 170 -12.75 -9.07 -7.66
C GLU A 170 -13.21 -9.86 -6.42
N MET A 171 -14.46 -10.32 -6.42
CA MET A 171 -15.03 -11.08 -5.30
C MET A 171 -14.21 -12.34 -4.92
N PRO A 172 -13.68 -13.16 -5.86
CA PRO A 172 -12.85 -14.31 -5.52
C PRO A 172 -11.60 -13.93 -4.72
N GLU A 173 -10.99 -12.76 -5.02
CA GLU A 173 -9.84 -12.23 -4.28
C GLU A 173 -10.21 -11.96 -2.82
N LEU A 174 -11.32 -11.26 -2.58
CA LEU A 174 -11.79 -10.91 -1.23
C LEU A 174 -12.14 -12.17 -0.42
N ILE A 175 -12.88 -13.11 -1.01
CA ILE A 175 -13.25 -14.37 -0.35
C ILE A 175 -12.01 -15.19 0.02
N GLY A 176 -11.00 -15.21 -0.85
CA GLY A 176 -9.76 -15.98 -0.63
C GLY A 176 -8.82 -15.38 0.40
N MET A 177 -8.83 -14.05 0.55
CA MET A 177 -7.77 -13.32 1.28
C MET A 177 -8.23 -12.68 2.59
N CYS A 178 -9.52 -12.31 2.72
CA CYS A 178 -10.01 -11.50 3.83
C CYS A 178 -10.66 -12.34 4.93
N ASP A 179 -10.56 -11.88 6.18
CA ASP A 179 -11.26 -12.45 7.34
C ASP A 179 -12.67 -11.88 7.47
N GLU A 180 -12.84 -10.63 7.02
CA GLU A 180 -14.12 -9.94 6.99
C GLU A 180 -14.28 -9.18 5.66
N ILE A 181 -15.46 -9.22 5.08
CA ILE A 181 -15.79 -8.55 3.83
C ILE A 181 -16.92 -7.56 4.09
N LEU A 182 -16.68 -6.27 3.81
CA LEU A 182 -17.67 -5.23 3.84
C LEU A 182 -18.19 -4.95 2.43
N VAL A 183 -19.50 -5.02 2.23
CA VAL A 183 -20.13 -4.71 0.95
C VAL A 183 -20.58 -3.27 0.95
N MET A 184 -20.13 -2.51 -0.06
CA MET A 184 -20.54 -1.11 -0.26
C MET A 184 -21.47 -0.97 -1.46
N LYS A 185 -22.49 -0.13 -1.29
CA LYS A 185 -23.41 0.31 -2.33
C LYS A 185 -23.77 1.78 -2.08
N ASP A 186 -23.71 2.61 -3.12
CA ASP A 186 -24.10 4.02 -3.09
C ASP A 186 -23.49 4.80 -1.90
N GLY A 187 -22.18 4.62 -1.68
CA GLY A 187 -21.41 5.27 -0.61
C GLY A 187 -21.64 4.73 0.79
N LYS A 188 -22.42 3.67 0.97
CA LYS A 188 -22.76 3.09 2.27
C LYS A 188 -22.29 1.65 2.39
N VAL A 189 -21.87 1.25 3.60
CA VAL A 189 -21.67 -0.16 3.94
C VAL A 189 -23.05 -0.76 4.18
N THR A 190 -23.42 -1.74 3.37
CA THR A 190 -24.76 -2.36 3.41
C THR A 190 -24.75 -3.71 4.14
N GLN A 191 -23.65 -4.43 4.07
CA GLN A 191 -23.52 -5.76 4.68
C GLN A 191 -22.07 -6.02 5.11
N SER A 192 -21.92 -6.89 6.11
CA SER A 192 -20.62 -7.44 6.57
C SER A 192 -20.73 -8.96 6.63
N PHE A 193 -19.69 -9.64 6.16
CA PHE A 193 -19.56 -11.09 6.19
C PHE A 193 -18.22 -11.43 6.88
N LYS A 194 -18.29 -12.22 7.92
CA LYS A 194 -17.10 -12.79 8.60
C LYS A 194 -16.88 -14.22 8.11
N ARG A 195 -15.61 -14.59 7.99
CA ARG A 195 -15.19 -15.95 7.63
C ARG A 195 -15.28 -16.89 8.82
#